data_6b980e8d8dab9a922ee5d1180776ba66
#
_entry.id   6b980e8d8dab9a922ee5d1180776ba66
#
_cell.length_a   1.000
_cell.length_b   1.000
_cell.length_c   1.000
_cell.angle_alpha   90.00
_cell.angle_beta   90.00
_cell.angle_gamma   90.00
#
_symmetry.space_group_name_H-M   'P 1'
#
loop_
_entity.id
_entity.type
_entity.pdbx_description
1 polymer ?
#
loop_
_entity_poly.entity_id
_entity_poly.type
_entity_poly.pdbx_seq_one_letter_code
_entity_poly.pdbx_strand_id
1 'polypeptide(L)'
;MSEQEEIIAVRRAPRFSPNSVDRDDAILRAVCEELQQRMSLTANIPVIDEDDFAKAPAKAKVYVTMARSEAALQTLTRKTEEGALCINSAMGVRQCQRVLLTELMRYYHIPMPAEEGKNGTWLKRGDAAAQSKGDVVFCPDHEALLKAIIGFTKRGINEYVTSAHVEGDLVKFYGVGRRFFRYYYPTDDGFSKFGDEQRNGAARHYPFDEDALRKDAFRLAELTGATAYGGDAIVDDRGQYFFIDFNDWPSFSRCRGEAAKAIAAEVMELYHEALK
;
A
#
# COMPACT_ATOMS: atom_id res chain seq x y z
N MET A 1 2.45 -37.37 4.46
CA MET A 1 2.37 -36.08 5.17
C MET A 1 3.22 -35.11 4.35
N SER A 2 2.64 -34.07 3.73
CA SER A 2 3.45 -33.06 3.04
C SER A 2 4.31 -32.36 4.09
N GLU A 3 5.61 -32.26 3.87
CA GLU A 3 6.49 -31.43 4.68
C GLU A 3 5.90 -30.01 4.71
N GLN A 4 5.84 -29.42 5.90
CA GLN A 4 5.36 -28.05 6.07
C GLN A 4 6.52 -27.13 5.66
N GLU A 5 6.27 -26.29 4.66
CA GLU A 5 7.23 -25.26 4.26
C GLU A 5 7.47 -24.27 5.39
N GLU A 6 8.69 -23.79 5.54
CA GLU A 6 8.99 -22.76 6.53
C GLU A 6 8.35 -21.41 6.11
N ILE A 7 8.56 -21.05 4.85
CA ILE A 7 8.06 -19.79 4.27
C ILE A 7 7.43 -20.07 2.91
N ILE A 8 6.31 -19.41 2.63
CA ILE A 8 5.71 -19.30 1.30
C ILE A 8 5.53 -17.82 0.97
N ALA A 9 5.87 -17.45 -0.27
CA ALA A 9 5.56 -16.13 -0.81
C ALA A 9 4.29 -16.18 -1.66
N VAL A 10 3.37 -15.22 -1.47
CA VAL A 10 2.13 -15.14 -2.23
C VAL A 10 2.16 -13.88 -3.09
N ARG A 11 2.16 -14.08 -4.41
CA ARG A 11 2.22 -13.02 -5.40
C ARG A 11 0.84 -12.40 -5.62
N ARG A 12 0.80 -11.07 -5.77
CA ARG A 12 -0.40 -10.31 -6.14
C ARG A 12 -0.85 -10.64 -7.56
N ALA A 13 -2.15 -10.80 -7.76
CA ALA A 13 -2.72 -10.99 -9.09
C ALA A 13 -2.58 -9.71 -9.95
N PRO A 14 -2.27 -9.84 -11.26
CA PRO A 14 -2.03 -8.71 -12.16
C PRO A 14 -3.15 -7.66 -12.19
N ARG A 15 -4.41 -8.06 -11.98
CA ARG A 15 -5.58 -7.16 -11.95
C ARG A 15 -5.51 -6.09 -10.85
N PHE A 16 -4.73 -6.31 -9.78
CA PHE A 16 -4.56 -5.34 -8.70
C PHE A 16 -3.36 -4.40 -8.90
N SER A 17 -2.51 -4.67 -9.87
CA SER A 17 -1.34 -3.84 -10.20
C SER A 17 -0.98 -3.93 -11.68
N PRO A 18 -1.91 -3.65 -12.62
CA PRO A 18 -1.71 -3.93 -14.05
C PRO A 18 -0.49 -3.21 -14.65
N ASN A 19 -0.10 -2.07 -14.08
CA ASN A 19 1.04 -1.27 -14.55
C ASN A 19 2.32 -1.50 -13.73
N SER A 20 2.34 -2.50 -12.86
CA SER A 20 3.43 -2.72 -11.90
C SER A 20 3.76 -4.19 -11.64
N VAL A 21 3.21 -5.12 -12.42
CA VAL A 21 3.36 -6.57 -12.23
C VAL A 21 4.83 -6.96 -12.07
N ASP A 22 5.70 -6.53 -13.01
CA ASP A 22 7.14 -6.86 -12.96
C ASP A 22 7.84 -6.22 -11.75
N ARG A 23 7.40 -5.04 -11.31
CA ARG A 23 7.97 -4.35 -10.16
C ARG A 23 7.56 -5.01 -8.85
N ASP A 24 6.32 -5.45 -8.77
CA ASP A 24 5.76 -6.18 -7.63
C ASP A 24 6.43 -7.56 -7.50
N ASP A 25 6.59 -8.29 -8.62
CA ASP A 25 7.33 -9.55 -8.64
C ASP A 25 8.80 -9.35 -8.21
N ALA A 26 9.43 -8.29 -8.68
CA ALA A 26 10.82 -8.00 -8.37
C ALA A 26 11.08 -7.69 -6.88
N ILE A 27 10.18 -6.97 -6.18
CA ILE A 27 10.35 -6.76 -4.73
C ILE A 27 10.07 -8.05 -3.96
N LEU A 28 9.04 -8.82 -4.33
CA LEU A 28 8.74 -10.08 -3.66
C LEU A 28 9.90 -11.07 -3.76
N ARG A 29 10.50 -11.21 -4.96
CA ARG A 29 11.70 -12.06 -5.15
C ARG A 29 12.89 -11.57 -4.34
N ALA A 30 13.16 -10.27 -4.34
CA ALA A 30 14.26 -9.70 -3.56
C ALA A 30 14.08 -9.97 -2.04
N VAL A 31 12.85 -9.93 -1.54
CA VAL A 31 12.56 -10.31 -0.14
C VAL A 31 12.79 -11.80 0.09
N CYS A 32 12.36 -12.67 -0.84
CA CYS A 32 12.61 -14.11 -0.75
C CYS A 32 14.11 -14.42 -0.72
N GLU A 33 14.90 -13.78 -1.58
CA GLU A 33 16.35 -13.94 -1.62
C GLU A 33 17.03 -13.52 -0.30
N GLU A 34 16.63 -12.38 0.27
CA GLU A 34 17.13 -11.90 1.55
C GLU A 34 16.76 -12.84 2.71
N LEU A 35 15.54 -13.37 2.74
CA LEU A 35 15.09 -14.34 3.73
C LEU A 35 15.84 -15.67 3.59
N GLN A 36 15.99 -16.17 2.37
CA GLN A 36 16.72 -17.41 2.09
C GLN A 36 18.16 -17.32 2.61
N GLN A 37 18.85 -16.19 2.34
CA GLN A 37 20.22 -15.99 2.82
C GLN A 37 20.28 -15.91 4.35
N ARG A 38 19.42 -15.12 4.98
CA ARG A 38 19.43 -14.89 6.44
C ARG A 38 19.07 -16.12 7.24
N MET A 39 18.15 -16.93 6.75
CA MET A 39 17.72 -18.18 7.40
C MET A 39 18.53 -19.40 6.95
N SER A 40 19.51 -19.21 6.07
CA SER A 40 20.33 -20.30 5.52
C SER A 40 19.50 -21.45 4.93
N LEU A 41 18.39 -21.10 4.27
CA LEU A 41 17.51 -22.10 3.65
C LEU A 41 18.21 -22.73 2.44
N THR A 42 18.17 -24.06 2.37
CA THR A 42 18.80 -24.83 1.26
C THR A 42 17.92 -24.87 0.01
N ALA A 43 16.60 -24.76 0.19
CA ALA A 43 15.63 -24.71 -0.90
C ALA A 43 15.15 -23.27 -1.17
N ASN A 44 14.73 -23.02 -2.40
CA ASN A 44 14.12 -21.74 -2.75
C ASN A 44 12.75 -21.59 -2.07
N ILE A 45 12.42 -20.39 -1.62
CA ILE A 45 11.08 -20.07 -1.09
C ILE A 45 10.06 -20.18 -2.24
N PRO A 46 9.04 -21.05 -2.12
CA PRO A 46 7.99 -21.17 -3.13
C PRO A 46 7.23 -19.84 -3.30
N VAL A 47 7.01 -19.43 -4.55
CA VAL A 47 6.19 -18.26 -4.90
C VAL A 47 4.92 -18.74 -5.58
N ILE A 48 3.76 -18.50 -4.97
CA ILE A 48 2.44 -18.94 -5.43
C ILE A 48 1.61 -17.73 -5.80
N ASP A 49 0.87 -17.79 -6.91
CA ASP A 49 -0.08 -16.74 -7.29
C ASP A 49 -1.28 -16.76 -6.32
N GLU A 50 -1.79 -15.58 -5.94
CA GLU A 50 -2.85 -15.48 -4.93
C GLU A 50 -4.14 -16.25 -5.29
N ASP A 51 -4.47 -16.35 -6.58
CA ASP A 51 -5.66 -17.09 -7.02
C ASP A 51 -5.48 -18.61 -6.89
N ASP A 52 -4.28 -19.11 -7.08
CA ASP A 52 -3.95 -20.54 -6.90
C ASP A 52 -3.80 -20.85 -5.41
N PHE A 53 -3.18 -19.96 -4.64
CA PHE A 53 -3.13 -20.05 -3.19
C PHE A 53 -4.52 -20.12 -2.54
N ALA A 54 -5.46 -19.31 -3.01
CA ALA A 54 -6.83 -19.31 -2.51
C ALA A 54 -7.56 -20.64 -2.77
N LYS A 55 -7.29 -21.31 -3.91
CA LYS A 55 -7.90 -22.59 -4.30
C LYS A 55 -7.26 -23.79 -3.58
N ALA A 56 -5.94 -23.79 -3.46
CA ALA A 56 -5.15 -24.88 -2.91
C ALA A 56 -4.08 -24.34 -1.93
N PRO A 57 -4.49 -23.92 -0.71
CA PRO A 57 -3.58 -23.28 0.23
C PRO A 57 -2.55 -24.26 0.78
N ALA A 58 -1.31 -24.11 0.35
CA ALA A 58 -0.18 -24.83 0.93
C ALA A 58 0.08 -24.41 2.38
N LYS A 59 0.68 -25.27 3.20
CA LYS A 59 0.96 -25.01 4.61
C LYS A 59 2.38 -24.43 4.77
N ALA A 60 2.47 -23.32 5.51
CA ALA A 60 3.74 -22.73 5.93
C ALA A 60 3.63 -22.16 7.33
N LYS A 61 4.75 -21.85 7.95
CA LYS A 61 4.81 -21.12 9.22
C LYS A 61 4.72 -19.61 8.98
N VAL A 62 5.27 -19.14 7.85
CA VAL A 62 5.29 -17.73 7.47
C VAL A 62 4.79 -17.57 6.04
N TYR A 63 3.89 -16.62 5.84
CA TYR A 63 3.46 -16.17 4.53
C TYR A 63 3.90 -14.73 4.29
N VAL A 64 4.80 -14.55 3.33
CA VAL A 64 5.20 -13.23 2.82
C VAL A 64 4.29 -12.90 1.65
N THR A 65 3.34 -11.99 1.84
CA THR A 65 2.19 -11.93 0.94
C THR A 65 1.86 -10.53 0.44
N MET A 66 1.64 -10.42 -0.86
CA MET A 66 1.13 -9.24 -1.54
C MET A 66 -0.33 -9.44 -2.00
N ALA A 67 -1.00 -10.49 -1.55
CA ALA A 67 -2.36 -10.82 -1.97
C ALA A 67 -3.37 -9.72 -1.59
N ARG A 68 -4.37 -9.51 -2.47
CA ARG A 68 -5.46 -8.53 -2.27
C ARG A 68 -6.85 -9.10 -2.55
N SER A 69 -6.97 -10.26 -3.21
CA SER A 69 -8.27 -10.86 -3.45
C SER A 69 -8.92 -11.31 -2.15
N GLU A 70 -10.22 -11.09 -2.00
CA GLU A 70 -10.93 -11.46 -0.77
C GLU A 70 -10.80 -12.96 -0.46
N ALA A 71 -10.79 -13.84 -1.48
CA ALA A 71 -10.59 -15.26 -1.31
C ALA A 71 -9.20 -15.61 -0.71
N ALA A 72 -8.13 -14.93 -1.20
CA ALA A 72 -6.79 -15.09 -0.64
C ALA A 72 -6.69 -14.51 0.79
N LEU A 73 -7.30 -13.33 1.03
CA LEU A 73 -7.32 -12.71 2.35
C LEU A 73 -8.07 -13.56 3.39
N GLN A 74 -9.20 -14.18 3.02
CA GLN A 74 -9.91 -15.13 3.89
C GLN A 74 -9.04 -16.36 4.19
N THR A 75 -8.31 -16.85 3.20
CA THR A 75 -7.38 -17.97 3.39
C THR A 75 -6.25 -17.58 4.33
N LEU A 76 -5.62 -16.41 4.15
CA LEU A 76 -4.58 -15.89 5.05
C LEU A 76 -5.10 -15.66 6.46
N THR A 77 -6.35 -15.18 6.62
CA THR A 77 -6.97 -15.05 7.95
C THR A 77 -7.03 -16.41 8.66
N ARG A 78 -7.50 -17.46 7.99
CA ARG A 78 -7.52 -18.82 8.55
C ARG A 78 -6.11 -19.34 8.89
N LYS A 79 -5.10 -19.02 8.02
CA LYS A 79 -3.72 -19.39 8.32
C LYS A 79 -3.17 -18.69 9.55
N THR A 80 -3.55 -17.44 9.78
CA THR A 80 -3.20 -16.72 11.01
C THR A 80 -3.88 -17.35 12.23
N GLU A 81 -5.14 -17.74 12.12
CA GLU A 81 -5.88 -18.46 13.19
C GLU A 81 -5.27 -19.85 13.48
N GLU A 82 -4.67 -20.49 12.48
CA GLU A 82 -3.90 -21.73 12.61
C GLU A 82 -2.48 -21.51 13.20
N GLY A 83 -2.10 -20.28 13.53
CA GLY A 83 -0.83 -19.92 14.15
C GLY A 83 0.28 -19.53 13.16
N ALA A 84 -0.02 -19.35 11.88
CA ALA A 84 0.98 -18.86 10.93
C ALA A 84 1.14 -17.34 10.98
N LEU A 85 2.35 -16.84 10.74
CA LEU A 85 2.64 -15.43 10.59
C LEU A 85 2.36 -14.99 9.14
N CYS A 86 1.54 -13.97 8.94
CA CYS A 86 1.25 -13.40 7.62
C CYS A 86 1.72 -11.94 7.55
N ILE A 87 2.58 -11.60 6.57
CA ILE A 87 3.12 -10.25 6.35
C ILE A 87 2.95 -9.87 4.86
N ASN A 88 2.11 -8.87 4.54
CA ASN A 88 1.22 -8.16 5.47
C ASN A 88 0.09 -9.06 5.94
N SER A 89 -0.46 -8.76 7.10
CA SER A 89 -1.64 -9.46 7.59
C SER A 89 -2.86 -9.18 6.70
N ALA A 90 -3.79 -10.13 6.62
CA ALA A 90 -5.05 -9.93 5.88
C ALA A 90 -5.85 -8.72 6.40
N MET A 91 -5.83 -8.49 7.72
CA MET A 91 -6.44 -7.31 8.33
C MET A 91 -5.74 -6.03 7.85
N GLY A 92 -4.41 -6.00 7.85
CA GLY A 92 -3.64 -4.84 7.39
C GLY A 92 -3.96 -4.46 5.95
N VAL A 93 -4.10 -5.45 5.07
CA VAL A 93 -4.49 -5.21 3.68
C VAL A 93 -5.90 -4.62 3.59
N ARG A 94 -6.88 -5.14 4.35
CA ARG A 94 -8.25 -4.61 4.37
C ARG A 94 -8.33 -3.20 4.92
N GLN A 95 -7.58 -2.87 5.97
CA GLN A 95 -7.54 -1.53 6.56
C GLN A 95 -6.93 -0.48 5.63
N CYS A 96 -6.16 -0.89 4.62
CA CYS A 96 -5.68 -0.01 3.56
C CYS A 96 -6.72 0.28 2.47
N GLN A 97 -7.93 -0.29 2.52
CA GLN A 97 -9.02 0.09 1.62
C GLN A 97 -9.45 1.54 1.90
N ARG A 98 -9.69 2.32 0.85
CA ARG A 98 -9.82 3.79 0.97
C ARG A 98 -10.90 4.25 1.93
N VAL A 99 -12.06 3.59 1.97
CA VAL A 99 -13.14 3.98 2.91
C VAL A 99 -12.67 3.77 4.35
N LEU A 100 -12.20 2.56 4.68
CA LEU A 100 -11.72 2.23 6.02
C LEU A 100 -10.52 3.09 6.44
N LEU A 101 -9.58 3.26 5.52
CA LEU A 101 -8.41 4.11 5.72
C LEU A 101 -8.80 5.57 6.02
N THR A 102 -9.75 6.13 5.24
CA THR A 102 -10.21 7.51 5.43
C THR A 102 -10.89 7.71 6.79
N GLU A 103 -11.72 6.76 7.21
CA GLU A 103 -12.35 6.76 8.54
C GLU A 103 -11.32 6.67 9.66
N LEU A 104 -10.34 5.79 9.51
CA LEU A 104 -9.25 5.61 10.46
C LEU A 104 -8.40 6.88 10.56
N MET A 105 -8.01 7.47 9.45
CA MET A 105 -7.23 8.72 9.42
C MET A 105 -8.00 9.87 10.08
N ARG A 106 -9.29 9.99 9.83
CA ARG A 106 -10.16 10.99 10.46
C ARG A 106 -10.26 10.78 11.98
N TYR A 107 -10.53 9.55 12.41
CA TYR A 107 -10.69 9.23 13.82
C TYR A 107 -9.42 9.48 14.64
N TYR A 108 -8.25 9.14 14.08
CA TYR A 108 -6.97 9.31 14.75
C TYR A 108 -6.26 10.64 14.44
N HIS A 109 -6.93 11.57 13.76
CA HIS A 109 -6.41 12.89 13.41
C HIS A 109 -5.09 12.83 12.62
N ILE A 110 -4.96 11.88 11.71
CA ILE A 110 -3.85 11.84 10.75
C ILE A 110 -4.04 12.99 9.74
N PRO A 111 -3.01 13.77 9.42
CA PRO A 111 -3.12 14.86 8.46
C PRO A 111 -3.63 14.39 7.10
N MET A 112 -4.81 14.85 6.70
CA MET A 112 -5.44 14.50 5.42
C MET A 112 -6.21 15.70 4.87
N PRO A 113 -6.44 15.79 3.54
CA PRO A 113 -7.27 16.85 2.97
C PRO A 113 -8.71 16.81 3.51
N ALA A 114 -9.38 17.96 3.52
CA ALA A 114 -10.82 18.00 3.75
C ALA A 114 -11.58 17.20 2.67
N GLU A 115 -12.85 16.90 2.89
CA GLU A 115 -13.66 16.12 1.93
C GLU A 115 -13.87 16.87 0.60
N GLU A 116 -14.06 18.17 0.65
CA GLU A 116 -14.22 19.05 -0.51
C GLU A 116 -13.37 20.31 -0.35
N GLY A 117 -12.97 20.92 -1.45
CA GLY A 117 -12.15 22.12 -1.46
C GLY A 117 -12.51 23.11 -2.58
N LYS A 118 -12.11 24.37 -2.39
CA LYS A 118 -12.36 25.45 -3.35
C LYS A 118 -11.59 25.27 -4.67
N ASN A 119 -10.46 24.56 -4.63
CA ASN A 119 -9.58 24.32 -5.78
C ASN A 119 -9.92 23.01 -6.49
N GLY A 120 -11.10 22.46 -6.25
CA GLY A 120 -11.59 21.19 -6.78
C GLY A 120 -11.52 20.04 -5.77
N THR A 121 -12.12 18.93 -6.15
CA THR A 121 -12.30 17.75 -5.33
C THR A 121 -11.94 16.49 -6.13
N TRP A 122 -11.23 15.57 -5.52
CA TRP A 122 -10.97 14.24 -6.06
C TRP A 122 -12.07 13.29 -5.59
N LEU A 123 -12.68 12.59 -6.54
CA LEU A 123 -13.55 11.45 -6.28
C LEU A 123 -12.74 10.17 -6.54
N LYS A 124 -12.64 9.31 -5.54
CA LYS A 124 -11.85 8.06 -5.62
C LYS A 124 -12.71 6.86 -5.27
N ARG A 125 -12.62 5.79 -6.06
CA ARG A 125 -13.24 4.50 -5.74
C ARG A 125 -12.80 4.02 -4.37
N GLY A 126 -13.74 3.56 -3.53
CA GLY A 126 -13.52 3.22 -2.14
C GLY A 126 -13.43 1.71 -1.85
N ASP A 127 -14.19 0.89 -2.60
CA ASP A 127 -14.36 -0.56 -2.40
C ASP A 127 -13.18 -1.42 -2.89
N ALA A 128 -12.34 -0.87 -3.77
CA ALA A 128 -11.20 -1.58 -4.33
C ALA A 128 -10.07 -0.61 -4.72
N ALA A 129 -8.87 -1.16 -4.95
CA ALA A 129 -7.81 -0.40 -5.60
C ALA A 129 -8.26 0.08 -6.99
N ALA A 130 -7.76 1.23 -7.43
CA ALA A 130 -8.08 1.76 -8.76
C ALA A 130 -7.66 0.78 -9.85
N GLN A 131 -8.62 0.34 -10.67
CA GLN A 131 -8.42 -0.61 -11.76
C GLN A 131 -8.42 0.08 -13.13
N SER A 132 -8.95 1.29 -13.20
CA SER A 132 -9.00 2.12 -14.40
C SER A 132 -8.77 3.59 -14.08
N LYS A 133 -8.41 4.39 -15.11
CA LYS A 133 -8.28 5.84 -14.97
C LYS A 133 -9.55 6.51 -14.44
N GLY A 134 -10.73 5.93 -14.71
CA GLY A 134 -12.00 6.45 -14.25
C GLY A 134 -12.33 6.12 -12.78
N ASP A 135 -11.45 5.46 -12.02
CA ASP A 135 -11.65 5.16 -10.60
C ASP A 135 -11.08 6.25 -9.66
N VAL A 136 -10.36 7.21 -10.25
CA VAL A 136 -9.90 8.44 -9.59
C VAL A 136 -10.20 9.59 -10.53
N VAL A 137 -11.08 10.50 -10.13
CA VAL A 137 -11.58 11.58 -10.99
C VAL A 137 -11.40 12.93 -10.29
N PHE A 138 -10.77 13.87 -10.98
CA PHE A 138 -10.73 15.25 -10.52
C PHE A 138 -12.00 15.99 -10.96
N CYS A 139 -12.63 16.66 -10.02
CA CYS A 139 -13.85 17.43 -10.21
C CYS A 139 -13.53 18.91 -9.87
N PRO A 140 -13.52 19.83 -10.86
CA PRO A 140 -13.16 21.22 -10.63
C PRO A 140 -14.18 21.96 -9.77
N ASP A 141 -15.44 21.49 -9.75
CA ASP A 141 -16.56 22.10 -9.04
C ASP A 141 -17.55 21.03 -8.57
N HIS A 142 -18.54 21.46 -7.82
CA HIS A 142 -19.58 20.58 -7.27
C HIS A 142 -20.46 19.92 -8.34
N GLU A 143 -20.73 20.60 -9.47
CA GLU A 143 -21.51 20.01 -10.56
C GLU A 143 -20.77 18.86 -11.22
N ALA A 144 -19.46 19.02 -11.45
CA ALA A 144 -18.60 17.98 -11.96
C ALA A 144 -18.51 16.78 -10.98
N LEU A 145 -18.46 17.05 -9.67
CA LEU A 145 -18.48 16.01 -8.64
C LEU A 145 -19.77 15.19 -8.68
N LEU A 146 -20.92 15.83 -8.76
CA LEU A 146 -22.21 15.13 -8.86
C LEU A 146 -22.30 14.27 -10.13
N LYS A 147 -21.82 14.78 -11.27
CA LYS A 147 -21.76 14.02 -12.53
C LYS A 147 -20.84 12.79 -12.40
N ALA A 148 -19.70 12.93 -11.75
CA ALA A 148 -18.76 11.85 -11.52
C ALA A 148 -19.35 10.77 -10.58
N ILE A 149 -20.04 11.16 -9.51
CA ILE A 149 -20.76 10.24 -8.60
C ILE A 149 -21.83 9.44 -9.36
N ILE A 150 -22.62 10.10 -10.20
CA ILE A 150 -23.61 9.42 -11.06
C ILE A 150 -22.90 8.43 -11.99
N GLY A 151 -21.72 8.81 -12.52
CA GLY A 151 -20.88 7.93 -13.34
C GLY A 151 -20.40 6.69 -12.58
N PHE A 152 -20.03 6.83 -11.33
CA PHE A 152 -19.65 5.70 -10.45
C PHE A 152 -20.83 4.78 -10.21
N THR A 153 -21.99 5.33 -9.83
CA THR A 153 -23.23 4.54 -9.62
C THR A 153 -23.62 3.74 -10.86
N LYS A 154 -23.54 4.33 -12.06
CA LYS A 154 -23.83 3.62 -13.34
C LYS A 154 -22.85 2.47 -13.61
N ARG A 155 -21.64 2.52 -13.05
CA ARG A 155 -20.63 1.45 -13.13
C ARG A 155 -20.76 0.43 -11.97
N GLY A 156 -21.75 0.59 -11.09
CA GLY A 156 -21.94 -0.26 -9.91
C GLY A 156 -20.97 0.05 -8.76
N ILE A 157 -20.27 1.20 -8.79
CA ILE A 157 -19.37 1.64 -7.73
C ILE A 157 -20.20 2.47 -6.75
N ASN A 158 -20.53 1.90 -5.60
CA ASN A 158 -21.37 2.55 -4.57
C ASN A 158 -20.54 3.07 -3.40
N GLU A 159 -19.32 2.60 -3.24
CA GLU A 159 -18.39 3.07 -2.20
C GLU A 159 -17.31 3.95 -2.83
N TYR A 160 -17.22 5.17 -2.35
CA TYR A 160 -16.23 6.15 -2.81
C TYR A 160 -15.83 7.07 -1.65
N VAL A 161 -14.71 7.72 -1.82
CA VAL A 161 -14.25 8.81 -0.95
C VAL A 161 -14.02 10.06 -1.75
N THR A 162 -14.21 11.22 -1.11
CA THR A 162 -13.86 12.52 -1.67
C THR A 162 -12.71 13.14 -0.89
N SER A 163 -11.88 13.90 -1.56
CA SER A 163 -10.82 14.66 -0.90
C SER A 163 -10.56 15.96 -1.67
N ALA A 164 -10.43 17.07 -0.95
CA ALA A 164 -10.05 18.34 -1.53
C ALA A 164 -8.74 18.23 -2.32
N HIS A 165 -8.65 18.95 -3.44
CA HIS A 165 -7.36 19.14 -4.10
C HIS A 165 -6.49 20.06 -3.25
N VAL A 166 -5.30 19.59 -2.90
CA VAL A 166 -4.25 20.35 -2.22
C VAL A 166 -3.18 20.72 -3.25
N GLU A 167 -2.91 22.02 -3.39
CA GLU A 167 -1.78 22.50 -4.18
C GLU A 167 -0.49 22.32 -3.39
N GLY A 168 0.54 21.78 -4.03
CA GLY A 168 1.82 21.54 -3.36
C GLY A 168 2.66 20.47 -4.03
N ASP A 169 3.72 20.08 -3.37
CA ASP A 169 4.64 19.06 -3.85
C ASP A 169 4.12 17.66 -3.55
N LEU A 170 4.02 16.83 -4.57
CA LEU A 170 3.75 15.41 -4.37
C LEU A 170 4.98 14.71 -3.81
N VAL A 171 4.83 14.08 -2.68
CA VAL A 171 5.83 13.26 -2.01
C VAL A 171 5.34 11.82 -1.98
N LYS A 172 6.09 10.91 -2.55
CA LYS A 172 5.86 9.47 -2.46
C LYS A 172 6.75 8.87 -1.38
N PHE A 173 6.16 8.13 -0.43
CA PHE A 173 6.90 7.51 0.65
C PHE A 173 6.77 5.99 0.66
N TYR A 174 7.74 5.33 1.29
CA TYR A 174 7.82 3.90 1.49
C TYR A 174 8.32 3.60 2.91
N GLY A 175 7.74 2.58 3.54
CA GLY A 175 8.13 2.20 4.89
C GLY A 175 8.00 0.70 5.16
N VAL A 176 8.72 0.23 6.20
CA VAL A 176 8.66 -1.14 6.70
C VAL A 176 8.73 -1.09 8.23
N GLY A 177 7.63 -1.40 8.90
CA GLY A 177 7.50 -1.24 10.33
C GLY A 177 7.96 0.14 10.77
N ARG A 178 8.78 0.20 11.83
CA ARG A 178 9.53 1.40 12.24
C ARG A 178 10.98 1.40 11.77
N ARG A 179 11.42 0.35 11.06
CA ARG A 179 12.80 0.06 10.70
C ARG A 179 13.29 0.84 9.50
N PHE A 180 12.39 1.13 8.56
CA PHE A 180 12.74 1.73 7.27
C PHE A 180 11.72 2.78 6.88
N PHE A 181 12.20 3.91 6.39
CA PHE A 181 11.39 4.96 5.79
C PHE A 181 12.23 5.71 4.75
N ARG A 182 11.63 5.95 3.56
CA ARG A 182 12.18 6.79 2.50
C ARG A 182 11.06 7.56 1.83
N TYR A 183 11.35 8.77 1.39
CA TYR A 183 10.44 9.52 0.53
C TYR A 183 11.16 10.06 -0.70
N TYR A 184 10.40 10.41 -1.71
CA TYR A 184 10.89 10.86 -3.00
C TYR A 184 9.90 11.85 -3.61
N TYR A 185 10.39 12.77 -4.41
CA TYR A 185 9.59 13.60 -5.29
C TYR A 185 9.49 12.91 -6.66
N PRO A 186 8.31 12.40 -7.09
CA PRO A 186 8.18 11.66 -8.35
C PRO A 186 8.58 12.47 -9.57
N THR A 187 8.39 13.79 -9.51
CA THR A 187 8.68 14.70 -10.63
C THR A 187 10.16 14.95 -10.89
N ASP A 188 11.05 14.69 -9.91
CA ASP A 188 12.49 14.91 -10.06
C ASP A 188 13.12 13.99 -11.11
N ASP A 189 12.55 12.78 -11.28
CA ASP A 189 13.06 11.78 -12.23
C ASP A 189 12.29 11.80 -13.56
N GLY A 190 11.41 12.75 -13.79
CA GLY A 190 10.57 12.82 -14.99
C GLY A 190 9.53 11.70 -15.11
N PHE A 191 9.33 10.89 -14.08
CA PHE A 191 8.38 9.78 -14.05
C PHE A 191 7.03 10.19 -13.42
N SER A 192 6.11 10.66 -14.26
CA SER A 192 4.69 10.66 -13.89
C SER A 192 4.05 9.34 -14.34
N LYS A 193 3.54 8.55 -13.40
CA LYS A 193 2.83 7.30 -13.69
C LYS A 193 1.40 7.53 -14.16
N PHE A 194 0.78 8.62 -13.72
CA PHE A 194 -0.59 9.01 -14.00
C PHE A 194 -0.63 10.49 -14.36
N GLY A 195 -1.30 10.86 -15.47
CA GLY A 195 -1.37 12.25 -15.94
C GLY A 195 -1.94 13.25 -14.92
N ASP A 196 -2.61 12.77 -13.87
CA ASP A 196 -3.19 13.60 -12.81
C ASP A 196 -2.15 14.08 -11.77
N GLU A 197 -1.01 13.40 -11.64
CA GLU A 197 0.13 13.86 -10.83
C GLU A 197 0.74 15.17 -11.41
N GLN A 198 0.53 15.43 -12.70
CA GLN A 198 1.00 16.65 -13.37
C GLN A 198 0.22 17.90 -12.94
N ARG A 199 -0.92 17.77 -12.25
CA ARG A 199 -1.75 18.93 -11.86
C ARG A 199 -1.01 19.87 -10.91
N ASN A 200 -0.22 19.34 -9.99
CA ASN A 200 0.63 20.14 -9.11
C ASN A 200 1.97 20.56 -9.75
N GLY A 201 2.30 20.01 -10.93
CA GLY A 201 3.52 20.35 -11.66
C GLY A 201 4.79 19.76 -11.07
N ALA A 202 5.94 20.37 -11.41
CA ALA A 202 7.24 19.97 -10.86
C ALA A 202 7.35 20.35 -9.39
N ALA A 203 8.02 19.52 -8.60
CA ALA A 203 8.25 19.79 -7.19
C ALA A 203 9.05 21.07 -7.00
N ARG A 204 8.63 21.87 -6.04
CA ARG A 204 9.30 23.12 -5.61
C ARG A 204 10.18 22.90 -4.40
N HIS A 205 10.12 21.68 -3.80
CA HIS A 205 10.85 21.27 -2.62
C HIS A 205 10.55 22.18 -1.42
N TYR A 206 9.26 22.43 -1.16
CA TYR A 206 8.85 23.17 0.01
C TYR A 206 9.41 22.52 1.29
N PRO A 207 10.03 23.30 2.18
CA PRO A 207 10.53 22.77 3.44
C PRO A 207 9.36 22.31 4.34
N PHE A 208 9.49 21.13 4.92
CA PHE A 208 8.49 20.55 5.84
C PHE A 208 9.17 19.72 6.94
N ASP A 209 8.42 19.32 7.95
CA ASP A 209 8.90 18.44 9.01
C ASP A 209 8.88 16.97 8.54
N GLU A 210 10.02 16.49 8.03
CA GLU A 210 10.19 15.11 7.55
C GLU A 210 10.02 14.08 8.67
N ASP A 211 10.44 14.43 9.90
CA ASP A 211 10.30 13.55 11.06
C ASP A 211 8.83 13.41 11.48
N ALA A 212 8.04 14.47 11.37
CA ALA A 212 6.61 14.40 11.60
C ALA A 212 5.92 13.54 10.56
N LEU A 213 6.20 13.72 9.26
CA LEU A 213 5.67 12.85 8.19
C LEU A 213 6.01 11.38 8.46
N ARG A 214 7.26 11.08 8.80
CA ARG A 214 7.71 9.72 9.14
C ARG A 214 6.95 9.15 10.33
N LYS A 215 6.80 9.91 11.41
CA LYS A 215 6.08 9.48 12.61
C LYS A 215 4.61 9.19 12.32
N ASP A 216 3.95 10.03 11.54
CA ASP A 216 2.56 9.83 11.18
C ASP A 216 2.39 8.65 10.20
N ALA A 217 3.33 8.43 9.28
CA ALA A 217 3.35 7.24 8.43
C ALA A 217 3.54 5.95 9.27
N PHE A 218 4.42 5.95 10.26
CA PHE A 218 4.57 4.84 11.22
C PHE A 218 3.29 4.59 12.00
N ARG A 219 2.70 5.65 12.54
CA ARG A 219 1.44 5.56 13.27
C ARG A 219 0.32 4.99 12.39
N LEU A 220 0.24 5.43 11.14
CA LEU A 220 -0.75 4.92 10.20
C LEU A 220 -0.52 3.45 9.86
N ALA A 221 0.73 3.02 9.72
CA ALA A 221 1.10 1.63 9.54
C ALA A 221 0.70 0.75 10.76
N GLU A 222 0.93 1.23 11.97
CA GLU A 222 0.49 0.55 13.20
C GLU A 222 -1.04 0.45 13.29
N LEU A 223 -1.75 1.53 13.01
CA LEU A 223 -3.21 1.59 13.04
C LEU A 223 -3.86 0.68 12.00
N THR A 224 -3.28 0.58 10.82
CA THR A 224 -3.74 -0.34 9.78
C THR A 224 -3.27 -1.78 10.00
N GLY A 225 -2.16 -1.99 10.67
CA GLY A 225 -1.48 -3.29 10.77
C GLY A 225 -0.71 -3.68 9.51
N ALA A 226 -0.36 -2.71 8.67
CA ALA A 226 0.45 -2.91 7.47
C ALA A 226 1.94 -2.83 7.81
N THR A 227 2.67 -3.93 7.72
CA THR A 227 4.11 -3.99 7.99
C THR A 227 4.93 -3.37 6.85
N ALA A 228 4.67 -3.79 5.61
CA ALA A 228 5.26 -3.19 4.41
C ALA A 228 4.22 -2.23 3.80
N TYR A 229 4.54 -0.95 3.70
CA TYR A 229 3.59 0.07 3.31
C TYR A 229 4.23 1.18 2.48
N GLY A 230 3.41 1.99 1.88
CA GLY A 230 3.81 3.22 1.20
C GLY A 230 2.59 4.04 0.84
N GLY A 231 2.82 5.23 0.34
CA GLY A 231 1.73 6.12 0.00
C GLY A 231 2.21 7.40 -0.64
N ASP A 232 1.27 8.31 -0.74
CA ASP A 232 1.48 9.62 -1.31
C ASP A 232 1.01 10.70 -0.32
N ALA A 233 1.78 11.77 -0.21
CA ALA A 233 1.42 12.97 0.54
C ALA A 233 1.63 14.21 -0.33
N ILE A 234 0.88 15.28 -0.04
CA ILE A 234 1.13 16.60 -0.63
C ILE A 234 1.70 17.50 0.46
N VAL A 235 2.78 18.20 0.15
CA VAL A 235 3.36 19.25 0.99
C VAL A 235 3.00 20.60 0.40
N ASP A 236 2.25 21.43 1.13
CA ASP A 236 1.85 22.74 0.67
C ASP A 236 2.96 23.80 0.82
N ASP A 237 2.72 25.02 0.35
CA ASP A 237 3.65 26.14 0.39
C ASP A 237 3.95 26.66 1.82
N ARG A 238 3.24 26.16 2.84
CA ARG A 238 3.45 26.46 4.25
C ARG A 238 4.20 25.34 4.99
N GLY A 239 4.57 24.27 4.27
CA GLY A 239 5.23 23.11 4.83
C GLY A 239 4.27 22.16 5.59
N GLN A 240 2.95 22.31 5.43
CA GLN A 240 1.98 21.36 5.93
C GLN A 240 1.88 20.18 4.97
N TYR A 241 1.86 18.96 5.48
CA TYR A 241 1.68 17.76 4.66
C TYR A 241 0.33 17.11 4.90
N PHE A 242 -0.20 16.47 3.86
CA PHE A 242 -1.48 15.78 3.86
C PHE A 242 -1.34 14.44 3.18
N PHE A 243 -1.65 13.35 3.88
CA PHE A 243 -1.71 12.02 3.27
C PHE A 243 -2.89 11.95 2.31
N ILE A 244 -2.63 11.58 1.05
CA ILE A 244 -3.65 11.45 0.01
C ILE A 244 -3.85 10.01 -0.46
N ASP A 245 -2.92 9.12 -0.13
CA ASP A 245 -3.02 7.68 -0.33
C ASP A 245 -2.09 6.94 0.64
N PHE A 246 -2.49 5.71 1.05
CA PHE A 246 -1.68 4.80 1.84
C PHE A 246 -2.02 3.38 1.42
N ASN A 247 -1.02 2.59 1.10
CA ASN A 247 -1.16 1.29 0.47
C ASN A 247 -0.36 0.22 1.19
N ASP A 248 -0.94 -0.98 1.26
CA ASP A 248 -0.23 -2.19 1.59
C ASP A 248 0.79 -2.52 0.51
N TRP A 249 1.94 -2.99 0.90
CA TRP A 249 3.02 -3.53 0.07
C TRP A 249 3.18 -2.88 -1.31
N PRO A 250 3.76 -1.68 -1.39
CA PRO A 250 4.08 -1.04 -2.67
C PRO A 250 5.25 -1.75 -3.37
N SER A 251 5.50 -1.39 -4.63
CA SER A 251 6.59 -1.99 -5.43
C SER A 251 8.00 -1.62 -4.96
N PHE A 252 8.16 -0.64 -4.05
CA PHE A 252 9.46 -0.13 -3.58
C PHE A 252 10.48 0.13 -4.70
N SER A 253 10.01 0.51 -5.89
CA SER A 253 10.82 0.51 -7.11
C SER A 253 12.07 1.39 -7.03
N ARG A 254 12.08 2.43 -6.18
CA ARG A 254 13.20 3.36 -5.99
C ARG A 254 14.20 2.93 -4.89
N CYS A 255 13.78 2.04 -4.00
CA CYS A 255 14.56 1.62 -2.83
C CYS A 255 14.49 0.09 -2.61
N ARG A 256 14.30 -0.69 -3.68
CA ARG A 256 14.02 -2.15 -3.61
C ARG A 256 14.99 -2.91 -2.73
N GLY A 257 16.30 -2.74 -2.92
CA GLY A 257 17.31 -3.48 -2.16
C GLY A 257 17.30 -3.16 -0.67
N GLU A 258 17.14 -1.87 -0.29
CA GLU A 258 17.03 -1.46 1.10
C GLU A 258 15.72 -1.96 1.72
N ALA A 259 14.61 -1.84 0.98
CA ALA A 259 13.30 -2.29 1.43
C ALA A 259 13.25 -3.80 1.60
N ALA A 260 13.80 -4.59 0.67
CA ALA A 260 13.87 -6.05 0.79
C ALA A 260 14.62 -6.50 2.04
N LYS A 261 15.78 -5.87 2.34
CA LYS A 261 16.55 -6.12 3.56
C LYS A 261 15.75 -5.77 4.82
N ALA A 262 15.03 -4.65 4.80
CA ALA A 262 14.21 -4.22 5.92
C ALA A 262 13.01 -5.14 6.14
N ILE A 263 12.31 -5.56 5.07
CA ILE A 263 11.18 -6.50 5.14
C ILE A 263 11.66 -7.84 5.68
N ALA A 264 12.76 -8.38 5.14
CA ALA A 264 13.31 -9.66 5.62
C ALA A 264 13.70 -9.61 7.10
N ALA A 265 14.29 -8.50 7.56
CA ALA A 265 14.62 -8.31 8.96
C ALA A 265 13.38 -8.25 9.87
N GLU A 266 12.33 -7.56 9.42
CA GLU A 266 11.06 -7.46 10.14
C GLU A 266 10.34 -8.80 10.21
N VAL A 267 10.29 -9.55 9.11
CA VAL A 267 9.75 -10.92 9.07
C VAL A 267 10.45 -11.80 10.09
N MET A 268 11.77 -11.79 10.15
CA MET A 268 12.53 -12.61 11.09
C MET A 268 12.28 -12.22 12.55
N GLU A 269 12.20 -10.93 12.84
CA GLU A 269 11.91 -10.45 14.20
C GLU A 269 10.53 -10.91 14.66
N LEU A 270 9.50 -10.66 13.86
CA LEU A 270 8.13 -11.09 14.16
C LEU A 270 8.00 -12.63 14.24
N TYR A 271 8.71 -13.34 13.40
CA TYR A 271 8.74 -14.81 13.47
C TYR A 271 9.38 -15.32 14.77
N HIS A 272 10.50 -14.75 15.20
CA HIS A 272 11.12 -15.11 16.47
C HIS A 272 10.28 -14.71 17.68
N GLU A 273 9.52 -13.62 17.61
CA GLU A 273 8.58 -13.25 18.68
C GLU A 273 7.40 -14.22 18.77
N ALA A 274 6.87 -14.67 17.64
CA ALA A 274 5.78 -15.65 17.60
C ALA A 274 6.17 -17.05 18.11
N LEU A 275 7.47 -17.36 18.19
CA LEU A 275 7.97 -18.63 18.72
C LEU A 275 8.21 -18.62 20.25
N LYS A 276 8.14 -17.45 20.91
CA LYS A 276 8.29 -17.30 22.37
C LYS A 276 6.98 -17.50 23.08
#